data_172ac7558d06f4cf940869d43f72aa34
#
_entry.id   172ac7558d06f4cf940869d43f72aa34
#
_cell.length_a   1.000
_cell.length_b   1.000
_cell.length_c   1.000
_cell.angle_alpha   90.00
_cell.angle_beta   90.00
_cell.angle_gamma   90.00
#
_symmetry.space_group_name_H-M   'P 1'
#
loop_
_entity.id
_entity.type
_entity.pdbx_description
1 polymer ?
#
loop_
_entity_poly.entity_id
_entity_poly.type
_entity_poly.pdbx_seq_one_letter_code
_entity_poly.pdbx_strand_id
1 'polypeptide(L)'
;MAGKIVHVEIPVDDTAAGRAFWGGLFGWQFESYPGPWEYHMARLADDQGGALTNMEPGKRGLRPYFDTDDINAGVARVRELGGEAGDAMPVPAMGWFSVCKDDQGNEFGLWQNDASAPAPEG
;
A
#
# COMPACT_ATOMS: atom_id res chain seq x y z
N MET A 1 7.12 13.63 -8.17
CA MET A 1 7.36 14.40 -6.95
C MET A 1 6.97 13.57 -5.74
N ALA A 2 7.81 13.55 -4.73
CA ALA A 2 7.56 12.76 -3.53
C ALA A 2 6.49 13.38 -2.64
N GLY A 3 5.80 12.54 -1.87
CA GLY A 3 4.86 12.98 -0.84
C GLY A 3 3.40 13.04 -1.25
N LYS A 4 3.06 12.56 -2.44
CA LYS A 4 1.67 12.47 -2.86
C LYS A 4 1.10 11.12 -2.43
N ILE A 5 -0.12 11.10 -1.90
CA ILE A 5 -0.80 9.85 -1.58
C ILE A 5 -1.23 9.21 -2.90
N VAL A 6 -0.72 8.00 -3.16
CA VAL A 6 -0.99 7.28 -4.41
C VAL A 6 -1.74 5.97 -4.19
N HIS A 7 -1.84 5.48 -2.94
CA HIS A 7 -2.49 4.23 -2.64
C HIS A 7 -2.96 4.23 -1.19
N VAL A 8 -4.09 3.56 -0.91
CA VAL A 8 -4.60 3.38 0.45
C VAL A 8 -4.95 1.93 0.63
N GLU A 9 -4.42 1.29 1.67
CA GLU A 9 -4.85 -0.05 2.07
C GLU A 9 -5.88 0.05 3.18
N ILE A 10 -6.97 -0.68 3.01
CA ILE A 10 -8.06 -0.73 3.96
C ILE A 10 -8.12 -2.16 4.50
N PRO A 11 -7.70 -2.39 5.76
CA PRO A 11 -7.75 -3.73 6.34
C PRO A 11 -9.18 -4.11 6.68
N VAL A 12 -9.59 -5.28 6.24
CA VAL A 12 -10.92 -5.84 6.54
C VAL A 12 -10.75 -7.33 6.81
N ASP A 13 -11.55 -7.86 7.74
CA ASP A 13 -11.53 -9.30 7.99
C ASP A 13 -12.41 -10.04 6.97
N ASP A 14 -13.54 -9.44 6.60
CA ASP A 14 -14.46 -9.97 5.61
C ASP A 14 -14.39 -9.11 4.35
N THR A 15 -13.65 -9.58 3.35
CA THR A 15 -13.44 -8.81 2.13
C THR A 15 -14.70 -8.68 1.28
N ALA A 16 -15.62 -9.66 1.33
CA ALA A 16 -16.87 -9.55 0.60
C ALA A 16 -17.75 -8.43 1.20
N ALA A 17 -17.85 -8.37 2.52
CA ALA A 17 -18.58 -7.30 3.19
C ALA A 17 -17.91 -5.94 2.96
N GLY A 18 -16.58 -5.90 2.97
CA GLY A 18 -15.83 -4.68 2.70
C GLY A 18 -16.07 -4.16 1.30
N ARG A 19 -16.04 -5.05 0.30
CA ARG A 19 -16.31 -4.65 -1.09
C ARG A 19 -17.74 -4.13 -1.24
N ALA A 20 -18.71 -4.76 -0.57
CA ALA A 20 -20.10 -4.31 -0.62
C ALA A 20 -20.25 -2.91 0.00
N PHE A 21 -19.59 -2.66 1.11
CA PHE A 21 -19.65 -1.35 1.77
C PHE A 21 -19.01 -0.26 0.92
N TRP A 22 -17.73 -0.42 0.61
CA TRP A 22 -16.98 0.62 -0.11
C TRP A 22 -17.43 0.78 -1.55
N GLY A 23 -17.71 -0.34 -2.22
CA GLY A 23 -18.25 -0.30 -3.58
C GLY A 23 -19.64 0.29 -3.63
N GLY A 24 -20.49 -0.01 -2.65
CA GLY A 24 -21.82 0.58 -2.55
C GLY A 24 -21.78 2.07 -2.28
N LEU A 25 -20.81 2.51 -1.47
CA LEU A 25 -20.69 3.91 -1.10
C LEU A 25 -20.16 4.78 -2.25
N PHE A 26 -19.11 4.32 -2.92
CA PHE A 26 -18.40 5.13 -3.91
C PHE A 26 -18.49 4.60 -5.34
N GLY A 27 -19.10 3.45 -5.55
CA GLY A 27 -19.15 2.85 -6.88
C GLY A 27 -17.82 2.22 -7.32
N TRP A 28 -16.91 1.97 -6.37
CA TRP A 28 -15.63 1.38 -6.71
C TRP A 28 -15.81 -0.04 -7.25
N GLN A 29 -15.06 -0.36 -8.30
CA GLN A 29 -15.02 -1.69 -8.89
C GLN A 29 -13.69 -2.34 -8.53
N PHE A 30 -13.77 -3.54 -7.97
CA PHE A 30 -12.60 -4.22 -7.43
C PHE A 30 -12.13 -5.33 -8.35
N GLU A 31 -10.81 -5.48 -8.46
CA GLU A 31 -10.16 -6.58 -9.13
C GLU A 31 -9.25 -7.28 -8.13
N SER A 32 -9.29 -8.63 -8.12
CA SER A 32 -8.42 -9.40 -7.24
C SER A 32 -6.99 -9.39 -7.77
N TYR A 33 -6.03 -9.13 -6.88
CA TYR A 33 -4.63 -9.27 -7.18
C TYR A 33 -4.18 -10.67 -6.74
N PRO A 34 -3.46 -11.43 -7.58
CA PRO A 34 -3.07 -12.80 -7.22
C PRO A 34 -2.08 -12.83 -6.07
N GLY A 35 -2.22 -13.82 -5.18
CA GLY A 35 -1.35 -13.98 -4.03
C GLY A 35 -1.99 -14.86 -2.97
N PRO A 36 -1.27 -15.14 -1.87
CA PRO A 36 -1.76 -16.00 -0.79
C PRO A 36 -2.84 -15.35 0.07
N TRP A 37 -3.00 -14.03 -0.01
CA TRP A 37 -3.98 -13.26 0.76
C TRP A 37 -4.99 -12.66 -0.19
N GLU A 38 -6.17 -12.32 0.34
CA GLU A 38 -7.13 -11.57 -0.45
C GLU A 38 -6.69 -10.11 -0.53
N TYR A 39 -6.57 -9.63 -1.74
CA TYR A 39 -6.16 -8.25 -2.02
C TYR A 39 -6.97 -7.78 -3.22
N HIS A 40 -7.99 -6.95 -2.94
CA HIS A 40 -8.93 -6.49 -3.95
C HIS A 40 -8.66 -5.02 -4.21
N MET A 41 -8.23 -4.71 -5.42
CA MET A 41 -7.78 -3.37 -5.81
C MET A 41 -8.85 -2.61 -6.55
N ALA A 42 -8.90 -1.31 -6.31
CA ALA A 42 -9.79 -0.39 -7.04
C ALA A 42 -9.00 0.85 -7.44
N ARG A 43 -9.36 1.42 -8.59
CA ARG A 43 -8.83 2.73 -8.98
C ARG A 43 -9.71 3.80 -8.35
N LEU A 44 -9.10 4.71 -7.61
CA LEU A 44 -9.81 5.80 -6.93
C LEU A 44 -9.78 7.09 -7.75
N ALA A 45 -8.68 7.32 -8.46
CA ALA A 45 -8.47 8.44 -9.37
C ALA A 45 -7.41 8.02 -10.38
N ASP A 46 -7.08 8.86 -11.34
CA ASP A 46 -6.15 8.52 -12.42
C ASP A 46 -4.81 7.98 -11.90
N ASP A 47 -4.33 8.54 -10.81
CA ASP A 47 -3.04 8.18 -10.25
C ASP A 47 -3.13 7.73 -8.79
N GLN A 48 -4.33 7.34 -8.35
CA GLN A 48 -4.55 6.89 -6.98
C GLN A 48 -5.32 5.58 -6.98
N GLY A 49 -4.82 4.62 -6.22
CA GLY A 49 -5.46 3.34 -6.04
C GLY A 49 -5.83 3.08 -4.60
N GLY A 50 -6.56 2.01 -4.39
CA GLY A 50 -6.88 1.52 -3.06
C GLY A 50 -7.04 0.03 -3.09
N ALA A 51 -6.99 -0.61 -1.93
CA ALA A 51 -7.18 -2.04 -1.82
C ALA A 51 -7.84 -2.40 -0.50
N LEU A 52 -8.70 -3.41 -0.55
CA LEU A 52 -9.21 -4.10 0.64
C LEU A 52 -8.41 -5.37 0.80
N THR A 53 -7.95 -5.66 2.01
CA THR A 53 -7.12 -6.83 2.23
C THR A 53 -7.33 -7.41 3.63
N ASN A 54 -7.22 -8.75 3.71
CA ASN A 54 -7.28 -9.47 4.98
C ASN A 54 -5.91 -9.98 5.43
N MET A 55 -4.83 -9.41 4.90
CA MET A 55 -3.46 -9.85 5.21
C MET A 55 -3.13 -9.77 6.71
N GLU A 56 -3.73 -8.82 7.41
CA GLU A 56 -3.46 -8.61 8.84
C GLU A 56 -4.77 -8.74 9.61
N PRO A 57 -5.12 -9.95 10.06
CA PRO A 57 -6.39 -10.17 10.77
C PRO A 57 -6.51 -9.28 12.02
N GLY A 58 -7.68 -8.69 12.21
CA GLY A 58 -7.95 -7.80 13.33
C GLY A 58 -7.39 -6.40 13.19
N LYS A 59 -6.61 -6.12 12.15
CA LYS A 59 -6.04 -4.80 11.91
C LYS A 59 -7.16 -3.79 11.63
N ARG A 60 -6.99 -2.58 12.15
CA ARG A 60 -7.88 -1.45 11.88
C ARG A 60 -7.04 -0.23 11.56
N GLY A 61 -7.64 0.72 10.85
CA GLY A 61 -6.97 1.94 10.42
C GLY A 61 -6.41 1.82 9.01
N LEU A 62 -6.64 2.85 8.24
CA LEU A 62 -6.17 2.91 6.86
C LEU A 62 -4.67 3.15 6.83
N ARG A 63 -4.00 2.58 5.83
CA ARG A 63 -2.57 2.81 5.60
C ARG A 63 -2.40 3.54 4.27
N PRO A 64 -2.13 4.85 4.30
CA PRO A 64 -1.82 5.58 3.06
C PRO A 64 -0.39 5.30 2.61
N TYR A 65 -0.18 5.25 1.30
CA TYR A 65 1.14 5.12 0.69
C TYR A 65 1.45 6.41 -0.07
N PHE A 66 2.63 6.96 0.20
CA PHE A 66 3.11 8.19 -0.41
C PHE A 66 4.15 7.84 -1.47
N ASP A 67 4.12 8.51 -2.61
CA ASP A 67 5.10 8.25 -3.66
C ASP A 67 6.47 8.82 -3.28
N THR A 68 7.49 8.17 -3.83
CA THR A 68 8.86 8.63 -3.72
C THR A 68 9.60 8.30 -5.01
N ASP A 69 10.57 9.13 -5.36
CA ASP A 69 11.38 8.91 -6.55
C ASP A 69 12.47 7.85 -6.32
N ASP A 70 12.92 7.69 -5.07
CA ASP A 70 13.95 6.72 -4.70
C ASP A 70 13.58 6.13 -3.35
N ILE A 71 13.05 4.91 -3.37
CA ILE A 71 12.52 4.29 -2.15
C ILE A 71 13.64 3.96 -1.15
N ASN A 72 14.82 3.60 -1.62
CA ASN A 72 15.93 3.29 -0.70
C ASN A 72 16.38 4.55 0.04
N ALA A 73 16.45 5.67 -0.66
CA ALA A 73 16.75 6.95 -0.03
C ALA A 73 15.64 7.35 0.94
N GLY A 74 14.38 7.11 0.56
CA GLY A 74 13.23 7.39 1.43
C GLY A 74 13.26 6.58 2.70
N VAL A 75 13.53 5.28 2.61
CA VAL A 75 13.65 4.39 3.77
C VAL A 75 14.76 4.88 4.71
N ALA A 76 15.93 5.20 4.16
CA ALA A 76 17.04 5.72 4.96
C ALA A 76 16.64 7.02 5.67
N ARG A 77 15.94 7.89 4.97
CA ARG A 77 15.53 9.18 5.52
C ARG A 77 14.49 9.02 6.64
N VAL A 78 13.54 8.11 6.49
CA VAL A 78 12.59 7.80 7.57
C VAL A 78 13.33 7.43 8.85
N ARG A 79 14.31 6.54 8.71
CA ARG A 79 15.11 6.08 9.86
C ARG A 79 15.92 7.23 10.48
N GLU A 80 16.52 8.08 9.66
CA GLU A 80 17.26 9.25 10.15
C GLU A 80 16.37 10.22 10.95
N LEU A 81 15.11 10.34 10.54
CA LEU A 81 14.16 11.25 11.18
C LEU A 81 13.51 10.67 12.43
N GLY A 82 13.91 9.47 12.84
CA GLY A 82 13.41 8.85 14.06
C GLY A 82 12.20 7.94 13.86
N GLY A 83 11.82 7.69 12.61
CA GLY A 83 10.76 6.73 12.29
C GLY A 83 11.28 5.32 12.11
N GLU A 84 10.39 4.44 11.69
CA GLU A 84 10.71 3.05 11.38
C GLU A 84 10.34 2.78 9.93
N ALA A 85 11.16 2.00 9.24
CA ALA A 85 10.88 1.60 7.86
C ALA A 85 11.38 0.19 7.61
N GLY A 86 10.53 -0.63 6.99
CA GLY A 86 10.94 -1.94 6.50
C GLY A 86 11.77 -1.78 5.22
N ASP A 87 12.52 -2.82 4.88
CA ASP A 87 13.26 -2.83 3.62
C ASP A 87 12.29 -2.76 2.44
N ALA A 88 12.73 -2.13 1.35
CA ALA A 88 11.93 -2.05 0.14
C ALA A 88 11.65 -3.44 -0.42
N MET A 89 10.40 -3.72 -0.75
CA MET A 89 9.94 -4.99 -1.30
C MET A 89 9.34 -4.77 -2.68
N PRO A 90 9.61 -5.65 -3.65
CA PRO A 90 9.08 -5.47 -4.99
C PRO A 90 7.64 -5.97 -5.12
N VAL A 91 6.88 -5.26 -5.96
CA VAL A 91 5.64 -5.75 -6.54
C VAL A 91 5.93 -5.94 -8.02
N PRO A 92 5.95 -7.18 -8.53
CA PRO A 92 6.43 -7.46 -9.88
C PRO A 92 5.80 -6.58 -10.95
N ALA A 93 6.64 -5.99 -11.79
CA ALA A 93 6.25 -5.13 -12.92
C ALA A 93 5.51 -3.85 -12.52
N MET A 94 5.38 -3.56 -11.23
CA MET A 94 4.65 -2.38 -10.75
C MET A 94 5.53 -1.40 -10.00
N GLY A 95 6.28 -1.87 -9.01
CA GLY A 95 7.09 -0.97 -8.22
C GLY A 95 7.63 -1.59 -6.94
N TRP A 96 7.95 -0.72 -6.00
CA TRP A 96 8.53 -1.09 -4.71
C TRP A 96 7.76 -0.40 -3.59
N PHE A 97 7.62 -1.08 -2.46
CA PHE A 97 6.98 -0.49 -1.30
C PHE A 97 7.80 -0.73 -0.03
N SER A 98 7.57 0.13 0.95
CA SER A 98 8.07 -0.05 2.31
C SER A 98 6.98 0.36 3.27
N VAL A 99 6.73 -0.47 4.29
CA VAL A 99 5.80 -0.12 5.37
C VAL A 99 6.58 0.60 6.45
N CYS A 100 6.09 1.76 6.86
CA CYS A 100 6.82 2.66 7.72
C CYS A 100 5.95 3.14 8.90
N LYS A 101 6.61 3.73 9.87
CA LYS A 101 5.97 4.52 10.94
C LYS A 101 6.73 5.81 11.11
N ASP A 102 6.01 6.88 11.40
CA ASP A 102 6.67 8.13 11.77
C ASP A 102 7.16 8.06 13.23
N ASP A 103 7.71 9.14 13.74
CA ASP A 103 8.26 9.20 15.10
C ASP A 103 7.18 9.22 16.19
N GLN A 104 5.92 9.27 15.82
CA GLN A 104 4.77 9.22 16.74
C GLN A 104 3.98 7.92 16.62
N GLY A 105 4.46 6.97 15.80
CA GLY A 105 3.81 5.68 15.62
C GLY A 105 2.71 5.64 14.56
N ASN A 106 2.55 6.69 13.76
CA ASN A 106 1.58 6.68 12.67
C ASN A 106 2.11 5.81 11.52
N GLU A 107 1.28 4.87 11.09
CA GLU A 107 1.65 3.93 10.04
C GLU A 107 1.38 4.51 8.65
N PHE A 108 2.33 4.34 7.74
CA PHE A 108 2.20 4.75 6.35
C PHE A 108 3.10 3.87 5.49
N GLY A 109 2.99 4.02 4.18
CA GLY A 109 3.87 3.34 3.24
C GLY A 109 4.57 4.32 2.33
N LEU A 110 5.70 3.90 1.79
CA LEU A 110 6.37 4.55 0.66
C LEU A 110 6.17 3.67 -0.57
N TRP A 111 6.02 4.31 -1.71
CA TRP A 111 5.84 3.62 -2.99
C TRP A 111 6.70 4.28 -4.07
N GLN A 112 7.39 3.45 -4.85
CA GLN A 112 8.12 3.90 -6.04
C GLN A 112 7.62 3.11 -7.24
N ASN A 113 7.15 3.81 -8.27
CA ASN A 113 6.77 3.17 -9.52
C ASN A 113 8.00 2.62 -10.22
N ASP A 114 7.95 1.37 -10.65
CA ASP A 114 9.05 0.73 -11.38
C ASP A 114 8.50 -0.46 -12.16
N ALA A 115 8.30 -0.28 -13.46
CA ALA A 115 7.78 -1.34 -14.33
C ALA A 115 8.76 -2.51 -14.46
N SER A 116 10.02 -2.34 -14.06
CA SER A 116 11.05 -3.38 -14.09
C SER A 116 11.22 -4.08 -12.74
N ALA A 117 10.39 -3.80 -11.75
CA ALA A 117 10.48 -4.46 -10.44
C ALA A 117 10.41 -5.98 -10.60
N PRO A 118 11.34 -6.73 -9.96
CA PRO A 118 11.40 -8.18 -10.13
C PRO A 118 10.35 -8.88 -9.29
N ALA A 119 10.12 -10.16 -9.62
CA ALA A 119 9.35 -11.02 -8.74
C ALA A 119 10.15 -11.28 -7.47
N PRO A 120 9.48 -11.42 -6.30
CA PRO A 120 10.19 -11.77 -5.07
C PRO A 120 10.88 -13.13 -5.24
N GLU A 121 12.06 -13.25 -4.66
CA GLU A 121 12.78 -14.54 -4.64
C GLU A 121 12.12 -15.50 -3.63
N GLY A 122 12.20 -16.76 -3.94
CA GLY A 122 11.70 -17.84 -3.07
C GLY A 122 10.52 -18.56 -3.65
#